data_3ceee2dfc9d248eb6ddffb4a3579ddea
#
_entry.id   3ceee2dfc9d248eb6ddffb4a3579ddea
#
_cell.length_a   1.000
_cell.length_b   1.000
_cell.length_c   1.000
_cell.angle_alpha   90.00
_cell.angle_beta   90.00
_cell.angle_gamma   90.00
#
_symmetry.space_group_name_H-M   'P 1'
#
loop_
_entity.id
_entity.type
_entity.pdbx_description
1 polymer ?
#
loop_
_entity_poly.entity_id
_entity_poly.type
_entity_poly.pdbx_seq_one_letter_code
_entity_poly.pdbx_strand_id
1 'polypeptide(L)'
;ADGYVAGLSSMSTDEVTVKAPTSIIDKIKKVAVRCSLDGANTNISKKCPVILYDKNDKEIKSDEIELSDKKIRVNVNVLRAKQVPISTINKDELGKPADGYVVDDVILSSDSITVYGSEESLDSIESLDIQDDIDVSDAKGDVTQNIDVTGKLPKGLSVSGESTITVKVVIKKLITRTFEYDASEVSLNDLSSDLDVQLVTKKVKVTLQGEEEVISQLTKDDMAISADLGKVKEGTTTVHVDVAVPDNTTLMNNVTIKIKAKAK
;
A
#
# COMPACT_ATOMS: atom_id res chain seq x y z
N ALA A 1 23.96 4.40 -17.45
CA ALA A 1 24.51 4.60 -16.09
C ALA A 1 23.35 4.72 -15.11
N ASP A 2 23.59 4.39 -13.85
CA ASP A 2 22.59 4.57 -12.80
C ASP A 2 22.18 6.05 -12.68
N GLY A 3 20.90 6.31 -12.45
CA GLY A 3 20.36 7.67 -12.44
C GLY A 3 20.19 8.33 -13.81
N TYR A 4 20.20 7.54 -14.89
CA TYR A 4 19.98 8.02 -16.25
C TYR A 4 19.07 7.08 -17.04
N VAL A 5 18.25 7.65 -17.92
CA VAL A 5 17.36 6.92 -18.83
C VAL A 5 17.57 7.38 -20.28
N ALA A 6 17.27 6.48 -21.22
CA ALA A 6 17.22 6.84 -22.62
C ALA A 6 15.91 7.56 -22.93
N GLY A 7 16.01 8.81 -23.35
CA GLY A 7 14.89 9.58 -23.86
C GLY A 7 14.63 9.35 -25.35
N LEU A 8 14.16 10.37 -26.04
CA LEU A 8 13.88 10.31 -27.47
C LEU A 8 15.14 9.96 -28.26
N SER A 9 14.98 9.07 -29.23
CA SER A 9 16.03 8.70 -30.15
C SER A 9 15.69 9.11 -31.58
N SER A 10 16.71 9.42 -32.38
CA SER A 10 16.58 9.67 -33.82
C SER A 10 17.63 8.90 -34.60
N MET A 11 17.30 8.57 -35.82
CA MET A 11 18.20 7.89 -36.75
C MET A 11 18.48 8.76 -37.97
N SER A 12 19.67 8.60 -38.58
CA SER A 12 20.05 9.34 -39.79
C SER A 12 19.22 8.92 -41.02
N THR A 13 18.64 7.75 -41.01
CA THR A 13 17.68 7.23 -42.00
C THR A 13 16.76 6.22 -41.28
N ASP A 14 15.53 6.12 -41.72
CA ASP A 14 14.52 5.14 -41.31
C ASP A 14 14.34 4.01 -42.34
N GLU A 15 15.04 4.08 -43.48
CA GLU A 15 14.99 3.10 -44.55
C GLU A 15 16.37 2.52 -44.85
N VAL A 16 16.44 1.22 -45.17
CA VAL A 16 17.60 0.49 -45.59
C VAL A 16 17.23 -0.44 -46.76
N THR A 17 17.92 -0.32 -47.88
CA THR A 17 17.75 -1.24 -49.01
C THR A 17 18.51 -2.53 -48.74
N VAL A 18 17.82 -3.67 -48.87
CA VAL A 18 18.41 -5.02 -48.72
C VAL A 18 18.41 -5.68 -50.07
N LYS A 19 19.59 -6.13 -50.53
CA LYS A 19 19.77 -7.00 -51.69
C LYS A 19 20.25 -8.36 -51.22
N ALA A 20 19.53 -9.42 -51.60
CA ALA A 20 19.85 -10.79 -51.28
C ALA A 20 19.07 -11.74 -52.20
N PRO A 21 19.41 -13.04 -52.29
CA PRO A 21 18.55 -14.04 -52.92
C PRO A 21 17.13 -14.04 -52.37
N THR A 22 16.15 -14.30 -53.23
CA THR A 22 14.71 -14.31 -52.84
C THR A 22 14.46 -15.21 -51.65
N SER A 23 15.13 -16.37 -51.56
CA SER A 23 15.02 -17.29 -50.41
C SER A 23 15.45 -16.70 -49.06
N ILE A 24 16.28 -15.66 -49.07
CA ILE A 24 16.69 -14.90 -47.86
C ILE A 24 15.73 -13.75 -47.64
N ILE A 25 15.38 -13.00 -48.70
CA ILE A 25 14.43 -11.87 -48.60
C ILE A 25 13.12 -12.32 -47.99
N ASP A 26 12.58 -13.47 -48.41
CA ASP A 26 11.31 -14.03 -47.91
C ASP A 26 11.33 -14.39 -46.41
N LYS A 27 12.51 -14.56 -45.83
CA LYS A 27 12.68 -14.84 -44.39
C LYS A 27 12.77 -13.58 -43.55
N ILE A 28 13.08 -12.43 -44.15
CA ILE A 28 13.24 -11.18 -43.41
C ILE A 28 11.87 -10.66 -42.96
N LYS A 29 11.66 -10.59 -41.69
CA LYS A 29 10.44 -10.05 -41.08
C LYS A 29 10.64 -8.66 -40.51
N LYS A 30 11.84 -8.38 -39.97
CA LYS A 30 12.14 -7.15 -39.23
C LYS A 30 13.57 -6.71 -39.53
N VAL A 31 13.74 -5.40 -39.73
CA VAL A 31 15.04 -4.71 -39.77
C VAL A 31 15.14 -3.87 -38.50
N ALA A 32 16.23 -3.97 -37.78
CA ALA A 32 16.45 -3.20 -36.56
C ALA A 32 17.87 -2.68 -36.45
N VAL A 33 18.07 -1.62 -35.70
CA VAL A 33 19.37 -1.07 -35.36
C VAL A 33 19.62 -1.33 -33.87
N ARG A 34 20.75 -1.95 -33.54
CA ARG A 34 21.10 -2.26 -32.16
C ARG A 34 22.21 -1.34 -31.67
N CYS A 35 21.93 -0.54 -30.66
CA CYS A 35 22.90 0.30 -29.97
C CYS A 35 23.01 -0.10 -28.50
N SER A 36 24.23 -0.33 -28.01
CA SER A 36 24.47 -0.40 -26.58
C SER A 36 24.54 1.01 -25.98
N LEU A 37 23.86 1.21 -24.87
CA LEU A 37 23.87 2.45 -24.08
C LEU A 37 24.57 2.27 -22.73
N ASP A 38 25.34 1.19 -22.57
CA ASP A 38 26.03 0.83 -21.32
C ASP A 38 26.91 1.98 -20.84
N GLY A 39 26.73 2.37 -19.58
CA GLY A 39 27.48 3.45 -18.93
C GLY A 39 27.18 4.86 -19.45
N ALA A 40 26.15 5.03 -20.31
CA ALA A 40 25.81 6.34 -20.84
C ALA A 40 25.26 7.27 -19.77
N ASN A 41 25.85 8.46 -19.63
CA ASN A 41 25.43 9.56 -18.77
C ASN A 41 25.31 10.91 -19.50
N THR A 42 25.54 10.89 -20.80
CA THR A 42 25.43 12.04 -21.72
C THR A 42 24.81 11.60 -23.02
N ASN A 43 24.28 12.53 -23.79
CA ASN A 43 23.73 12.28 -25.11
C ASN A 43 24.70 11.48 -25.99
N ILE A 44 24.20 10.48 -26.67
CA ILE A 44 24.95 9.58 -27.54
C ILE A 44 24.66 9.91 -29.00
N SER A 45 25.74 9.95 -29.79
CA SER A 45 25.65 9.96 -31.24
C SER A 45 26.69 8.96 -31.81
N LYS A 46 26.23 7.78 -32.21
CA LYS A 46 27.12 6.75 -32.72
C LYS A 46 26.53 5.96 -33.90
N LYS A 47 27.41 5.34 -34.70
CA LYS A 47 26.99 4.44 -35.79
C LYS A 47 26.75 3.04 -35.21
N CYS A 48 25.52 2.56 -35.31
CA CYS A 48 25.08 1.28 -34.80
C CYS A 48 24.77 0.31 -35.95
N PRO A 49 25.05 -1.01 -35.81
CA PRO A 49 24.82 -1.98 -36.85
C PRO A 49 23.34 -2.20 -37.13
N VAL A 50 23.03 -2.39 -38.42
CA VAL A 50 21.74 -2.85 -38.91
C VAL A 50 21.69 -4.37 -38.79
N ILE A 51 20.63 -4.92 -38.25
CA ILE A 51 20.41 -6.34 -38.01
C ILE A 51 19.09 -6.76 -38.64
N LEU A 52 19.09 -7.88 -39.34
CA LEU A 52 17.90 -8.48 -39.95
C LEU A 52 17.41 -9.63 -39.11
N TYR A 53 16.09 -9.72 -38.90
CA TYR A 53 15.46 -10.77 -38.12
C TYR A 53 14.39 -11.53 -38.90
N ASP A 54 14.30 -12.83 -38.65
CA ASP A 54 13.24 -13.68 -39.15
C ASP A 54 11.94 -13.54 -38.29
N LYS A 55 10.93 -14.33 -38.67
CA LYS A 55 9.64 -14.38 -37.96
C LYS A 55 9.70 -14.88 -36.51
N ASN A 56 10.82 -15.48 -36.10
CA ASN A 56 11.06 -16.00 -34.76
C ASN A 56 12.05 -15.10 -33.98
N ASP A 57 12.24 -13.84 -34.41
CA ASP A 57 13.21 -12.87 -33.86
C ASP A 57 14.68 -13.41 -33.86
N LYS A 58 15.00 -14.36 -34.73
CA LYS A 58 16.37 -14.87 -34.90
C LYS A 58 17.11 -14.02 -35.94
N GLU A 59 18.34 -13.63 -35.61
CA GLU A 59 19.21 -12.87 -36.49
C GLU A 59 19.57 -13.68 -37.76
N ILE A 60 19.35 -13.06 -38.93
CA ILE A 60 19.72 -13.60 -40.23
C ILE A 60 21.12 -13.11 -40.57
N LYS A 61 22.07 -14.04 -40.75
CA LYS A 61 23.45 -13.79 -41.20
C LYS A 61 23.72 -14.56 -42.48
N SER A 62 24.17 -13.87 -43.50
CA SER A 62 24.61 -14.45 -44.75
C SER A 62 25.54 -13.50 -45.47
N ASP A 63 26.57 -14.03 -46.09
CA ASP A 63 27.49 -13.26 -46.93
C ASP A 63 26.84 -12.78 -48.23
N GLU A 64 25.69 -13.33 -48.61
CA GLU A 64 24.90 -12.96 -49.78
C GLU A 64 23.98 -11.74 -49.54
N ILE A 65 24.03 -11.15 -48.33
CA ILE A 65 23.22 -9.98 -48.00
C ILE A 65 24.04 -8.71 -48.21
N GLU A 66 23.55 -7.85 -49.09
CA GLU A 66 24.07 -6.49 -49.27
C GLU A 66 23.06 -5.48 -48.68
N LEU A 67 23.55 -4.61 -47.81
CA LEU A 67 22.76 -3.49 -47.24
C LEU A 67 23.27 -2.18 -47.83
N SER A 68 22.33 -1.24 -48.14
CA SER A 68 22.70 0.14 -48.53
C SER A 68 23.54 0.80 -47.44
N ASP A 69 23.15 0.55 -46.16
CA ASP A 69 23.84 1.02 -44.99
C ASP A 69 23.99 -0.11 -43.97
N LYS A 70 25.25 -0.55 -43.76
CA LYS A 70 25.56 -1.55 -42.74
C LYS A 70 25.50 -1.00 -41.32
N LYS A 71 25.65 0.32 -41.17
CA LYS A 71 25.60 1.04 -39.87
C LYS A 71 24.90 2.37 -40.06
N ILE A 72 23.92 2.63 -39.23
CA ILE A 72 23.13 3.87 -39.19
C ILE A 72 23.57 4.69 -37.98
N ARG A 73 23.65 6.02 -38.13
CA ARG A 73 23.90 6.92 -37.02
C ARG A 73 22.61 7.04 -36.19
N VAL A 74 22.73 6.74 -34.90
CA VAL A 74 21.64 6.86 -33.93
C VAL A 74 22.06 7.92 -32.93
N ASN A 75 21.18 8.90 -32.71
CA ASN A 75 21.29 9.86 -31.63
C ASN A 75 20.29 9.50 -30.56
N VAL A 76 20.75 9.43 -29.32
CA VAL A 76 19.89 9.13 -28.14
C VAL A 76 20.11 10.22 -27.12
N ASN A 77 19.05 10.88 -26.72
CA ASN A 77 19.09 11.79 -25.58
C ASN A 77 19.17 10.96 -24.30
N VAL A 78 20.14 11.28 -23.45
CA VAL A 78 20.28 10.66 -22.15
C VAL A 78 19.83 11.68 -21.10
N LEU A 79 18.82 11.32 -20.34
CA LEU A 79 18.17 12.19 -19.37
C LEU A 79 18.48 11.72 -17.96
N ARG A 80 18.61 12.64 -17.03
CA ARG A 80 18.69 12.30 -15.59
C ARG A 80 17.38 11.68 -15.14
N ALA A 81 17.49 10.71 -14.27
CA ALA A 81 16.36 10.05 -13.62
C ALA A 81 16.55 10.05 -12.11
N LYS A 82 15.42 10.10 -11.39
CA LYS A 82 15.33 10.07 -9.94
C LYS A 82 14.27 9.06 -9.53
N GLN A 83 14.55 8.27 -8.52
CA GLN A 83 13.54 7.46 -7.85
C GLN A 83 12.80 8.34 -6.85
N VAL A 84 11.49 8.43 -6.99
CA VAL A 84 10.60 9.26 -6.17
C VAL A 84 9.71 8.31 -5.36
N PRO A 85 9.78 8.37 -4.02
CA PRO A 85 8.93 7.55 -3.17
C PRO A 85 7.47 7.99 -3.25
N ILE A 86 6.56 7.04 -3.03
CA ILE A 86 5.16 7.34 -2.76
C ILE A 86 5.04 7.85 -1.32
N SER A 87 4.27 8.90 -1.11
CA SER A 87 4.00 9.43 0.23
C SER A 87 3.30 8.40 1.11
N THR A 88 3.54 8.46 2.40
CA THR A 88 2.84 7.60 3.37
C THR A 88 1.34 7.83 3.29
N ILE A 89 0.59 6.74 3.14
CA ILE A 89 -0.87 6.79 3.08
C ILE A 89 -1.44 6.76 4.50
N ASN A 90 -2.26 7.77 4.81
CA ASN A 90 -3.01 7.82 6.07
C ASN A 90 -4.29 7.01 5.93
N LYS A 91 -4.38 5.89 6.65
CA LYS A 91 -5.53 4.97 6.60
C LYS A 91 -6.84 5.64 7.03
N ASP A 92 -6.77 6.62 7.94
CA ASP A 92 -7.95 7.30 8.48
C ASP A 92 -8.58 8.32 7.51
N GLU A 93 -7.88 8.66 6.43
CA GLU A 93 -8.31 9.63 5.42
C GLU A 93 -8.77 8.98 4.10
N LEU A 94 -8.85 7.64 4.04
CA LEU A 94 -9.26 6.90 2.84
C LEU A 94 -10.78 6.84 2.61
N GLY A 95 -11.56 7.56 3.42
CA GLY A 95 -13.00 7.41 3.51
C GLY A 95 -13.41 6.39 4.59
N LYS A 96 -14.70 6.32 4.88
CA LYS A 96 -15.24 5.44 5.92
C LYS A 96 -15.76 4.14 5.28
N PRO A 97 -15.20 2.96 5.57
CA PRO A 97 -15.80 1.69 5.20
C PRO A 97 -17.22 1.54 5.74
N ALA A 98 -17.97 0.57 5.22
CA ALA A 98 -19.32 0.27 5.72
C ALA A 98 -19.32 0.00 7.22
N ASP A 99 -20.44 0.27 7.89
CA ASP A 99 -20.56 0.02 9.33
C ASP A 99 -20.23 -1.44 9.67
N GLY A 100 -19.36 -1.62 10.66
CA GLY A 100 -18.83 -2.93 11.06
C GLY A 100 -17.64 -3.42 10.23
N TYR A 101 -16.99 -2.52 9.48
CA TYR A 101 -15.76 -2.80 8.75
C TYR A 101 -14.69 -1.76 9.08
N VAL A 102 -13.43 -2.13 8.93
CA VAL A 102 -12.26 -1.28 9.20
C VAL A 102 -11.18 -1.48 8.15
N VAL A 103 -10.42 -0.43 7.86
CA VAL A 103 -9.18 -0.55 7.08
C VAL A 103 -8.12 -1.20 7.95
N ASP A 104 -7.63 -2.35 7.51
CA ASP A 104 -6.54 -3.08 8.17
C ASP A 104 -5.19 -2.66 7.60
N ASP A 105 -5.01 -2.79 6.29
CA ASP A 105 -3.74 -2.51 5.65
C ASP A 105 -3.89 -1.87 4.27
N VAL A 106 -2.82 -1.21 3.80
CA VAL A 106 -2.71 -0.64 2.46
C VAL A 106 -1.44 -1.18 1.81
N ILE A 107 -1.61 -1.90 0.73
CA ILE A 107 -0.54 -2.57 -0.02
C ILE A 107 -0.39 -1.89 -1.37
N LEU A 108 0.81 -1.41 -1.67
CA LEU A 108 1.18 -0.82 -2.96
C LEU A 108 1.92 -1.83 -3.82
N SER A 109 1.70 -1.81 -5.13
CA SER A 109 2.50 -2.61 -6.09
C SER A 109 3.96 -2.16 -6.16
N SER A 110 4.22 -0.88 -5.86
CA SER A 110 5.56 -0.29 -5.70
C SER A 110 5.48 0.87 -4.72
N ASP A 111 6.52 1.02 -3.90
CA ASP A 111 6.69 2.13 -2.95
C ASP A 111 7.32 3.38 -3.57
N SER A 112 7.73 3.29 -4.83
CA SER A 112 8.41 4.36 -5.54
C SER A 112 8.22 4.23 -7.05
N ILE A 113 8.43 5.34 -7.77
CA ILE A 113 8.47 5.41 -9.22
C ILE A 113 9.77 6.02 -9.69
N THR A 114 10.21 5.67 -10.89
CA THR A 114 11.35 6.33 -11.53
C THR A 114 10.83 7.41 -12.47
N VAL A 115 11.22 8.65 -12.23
CA VAL A 115 10.91 9.81 -13.08
C VAL A 115 12.16 10.35 -13.75
N TYR A 116 12.00 10.98 -14.92
CA TYR A 116 13.08 11.64 -15.62
C TYR A 116 12.65 13.00 -16.17
N GLY A 117 13.60 13.90 -16.30
CA GLY A 117 13.36 15.26 -16.80
C GLY A 117 14.55 16.17 -16.65
N SER A 118 14.30 17.49 -16.61
CA SER A 118 15.34 18.48 -16.32
C SER A 118 15.76 18.40 -14.85
N GLU A 119 16.99 18.81 -14.54
CA GLU A 119 17.50 18.83 -13.17
C GLU A 119 16.61 19.66 -12.24
N GLU A 120 16.21 20.84 -12.67
CA GLU A 120 15.30 21.73 -11.94
C GLU A 120 13.95 21.05 -11.61
N SER A 121 13.37 20.35 -12.58
CA SER A 121 12.12 19.62 -12.37
C SER A 121 12.29 18.42 -11.43
N LEU A 122 13.41 17.69 -11.53
CA LEU A 122 13.72 16.57 -10.65
C LEU A 122 13.96 17.01 -9.19
N ASP A 123 14.52 18.19 -8.99
CA ASP A 123 14.75 18.75 -7.65
C ASP A 123 13.46 19.26 -7.01
N SER A 124 12.44 19.57 -7.82
CA SER A 124 11.13 20.05 -7.32
C SER A 124 10.22 18.96 -6.75
N ILE A 125 10.54 17.66 -6.95
CA ILE A 125 9.74 16.54 -6.46
C ILE A 125 10.49 15.73 -5.41
N GLU A 126 9.96 15.63 -4.20
CA GLU A 126 10.51 14.84 -3.11
C GLU A 126 9.77 13.50 -2.95
N SER A 127 8.44 13.53 -3.03
CA SER A 127 7.57 12.37 -2.97
C SER A 127 6.35 12.57 -3.87
N LEU A 128 5.65 11.48 -4.17
CA LEU A 128 4.41 11.50 -4.94
C LEU A 128 3.23 11.16 -4.03
N ASP A 129 2.26 12.06 -3.97
CA ASP A 129 1.04 11.87 -3.21
C ASP A 129 -0.06 11.25 -4.08
N ILE A 130 -0.64 10.14 -3.59
CA ILE A 130 -1.75 9.42 -4.21
C ILE A 130 -2.93 9.24 -3.24
N GLN A 131 -2.89 9.86 -2.07
CA GLN A 131 -3.89 9.73 -0.99
C GLN A 131 -5.31 9.99 -1.49
N ASP A 132 -5.52 11.11 -2.19
CA ASP A 132 -6.85 11.55 -2.66
C ASP A 132 -7.46 10.66 -3.76
N ASP A 133 -6.69 9.75 -4.35
CA ASP A 133 -7.20 8.83 -5.37
C ASP A 133 -7.74 7.52 -4.78
N ILE A 134 -7.55 7.33 -3.47
CA ILE A 134 -7.93 6.11 -2.77
C ILE A 134 -9.22 6.39 -2.00
N ASP A 135 -10.28 5.67 -2.32
CA ASP A 135 -11.56 5.78 -1.62
C ASP A 135 -12.10 4.39 -1.27
N VAL A 136 -12.37 4.18 0.01
CA VAL A 136 -12.94 2.96 0.56
C VAL A 136 -14.34 3.17 1.15
N SER A 137 -14.99 4.28 0.82
CA SER A 137 -16.32 4.61 1.34
C SER A 137 -17.31 3.48 1.06
N ASP A 138 -18.05 3.08 2.12
CA ASP A 138 -19.04 1.99 2.10
C ASP A 138 -18.49 0.60 1.72
N ALA A 139 -17.17 0.42 1.69
CA ALA A 139 -16.54 -0.86 1.35
C ALA A 139 -16.84 -1.94 2.42
N LYS A 140 -17.14 -3.17 1.96
CA LYS A 140 -17.40 -4.37 2.79
C LYS A 140 -16.38 -5.48 2.57
N GLY A 141 -15.29 -5.18 1.89
CA GLY A 141 -14.19 -6.08 1.58
C GLY A 141 -13.09 -5.33 0.88
N ASP A 142 -12.01 -6.02 0.55
CA ASP A 142 -10.83 -5.43 -0.07
C ASP A 142 -11.17 -4.58 -1.30
N VAL A 143 -10.54 -3.41 -1.38
CA VAL A 143 -10.65 -2.50 -2.52
C VAL A 143 -9.32 -2.50 -3.27
N THR A 144 -9.38 -2.66 -4.60
CA THR A 144 -8.18 -2.56 -5.46
C THR A 144 -8.40 -1.46 -6.48
N GLN A 145 -7.49 -0.50 -6.53
CA GLN A 145 -7.52 0.63 -7.45
C GLN A 145 -6.21 0.73 -8.21
N ASN A 146 -6.29 1.11 -9.49
CA ASN A 146 -5.13 1.38 -10.35
C ASN A 146 -5.04 2.87 -10.56
N ILE A 147 -3.96 3.47 -10.08
CA ILE A 147 -3.74 4.92 -10.11
C ILE A 147 -2.68 5.23 -11.17
N ASP A 148 -3.05 5.99 -12.20
CA ASP A 148 -2.10 6.53 -13.18
C ASP A 148 -1.43 7.78 -12.59
N VAL A 149 -0.13 7.68 -12.37
CA VAL A 149 0.66 8.75 -11.75
C VAL A 149 1.16 9.80 -12.74
N THR A 150 0.95 9.65 -14.04
CA THR A 150 1.44 10.61 -15.05
C THR A 150 0.87 12.00 -14.87
N GLY A 151 -0.43 12.08 -14.51
CA GLY A 151 -1.13 13.34 -14.28
C GLY A 151 -0.76 14.06 -12.98
N LYS A 152 -0.05 13.39 -12.09
CA LYS A 152 0.35 13.93 -10.77
C LYS A 152 1.75 14.51 -10.75
N LEU A 153 2.53 14.29 -11.79
CA LEU A 153 3.88 14.78 -11.89
C LEU A 153 3.92 16.28 -12.18
N PRO A 154 4.89 17.02 -11.59
CA PRO A 154 5.22 18.37 -12.01
C PRO A 154 5.51 18.45 -13.52
N LYS A 155 5.24 19.61 -14.13
CA LYS A 155 5.53 19.84 -15.55
C LYS A 155 7.02 19.61 -15.83
N GLY A 156 7.30 18.92 -16.94
CA GLY A 156 8.68 18.63 -17.37
C GLY A 156 9.23 17.31 -16.85
N LEU A 157 8.48 16.59 -16.01
CA LEU A 157 8.80 15.22 -15.60
C LEU A 157 7.97 14.20 -16.39
N SER A 158 8.54 13.02 -16.56
CA SER A 158 7.88 11.85 -17.16
C SER A 158 8.28 10.59 -16.40
N VAL A 159 7.40 9.57 -16.40
CA VAL A 159 7.66 8.28 -15.77
C VAL A 159 8.53 7.40 -16.69
N SER A 160 9.50 6.72 -16.11
CA SER A 160 10.28 5.67 -16.78
C SER A 160 9.78 4.29 -16.31
N GLY A 161 9.22 3.52 -17.22
CA GLY A 161 8.62 2.23 -16.92
C GLY A 161 7.11 2.29 -16.72
N GLU A 162 6.58 1.55 -15.75
CA GLU A 162 5.14 1.56 -15.45
C GLU A 162 4.71 2.87 -14.82
N SER A 163 3.63 3.44 -15.34
CA SER A 163 3.02 4.68 -14.85
C SER A 163 1.80 4.41 -13.95
N THR A 164 1.49 3.16 -13.67
CA THR A 164 0.33 2.76 -12.87
C THR A 164 0.77 2.12 -11.57
N ILE A 165 0.30 2.65 -10.47
CA ILE A 165 0.43 2.05 -9.14
C ILE A 165 -0.88 1.34 -8.80
N THR A 166 -0.79 0.04 -8.53
CA THR A 166 -1.92 -0.71 -7.98
C THR A 166 -1.92 -0.58 -6.47
N VAL A 167 -3.01 -0.07 -5.92
CA VAL A 167 -3.24 0.05 -4.47
C VAL A 167 -4.28 -0.98 -4.07
N LYS A 168 -3.93 -1.85 -3.14
CA LYS A 168 -4.87 -2.77 -2.49
C LYS A 168 -5.08 -2.33 -1.05
N VAL A 169 -6.30 -1.92 -0.71
CA VAL A 169 -6.71 -1.65 0.65
C VAL A 169 -7.40 -2.89 1.21
N VAL A 170 -6.86 -3.43 2.29
CA VAL A 170 -7.41 -4.60 2.98
C VAL A 170 -8.47 -4.13 3.96
N ILE A 171 -9.69 -4.63 3.81
CA ILE A 171 -10.84 -4.29 4.65
C ILE A 171 -11.26 -5.52 5.46
N LYS A 172 -11.24 -5.39 6.78
CA LYS A 172 -11.66 -6.45 7.70
C LYS A 172 -13.01 -6.15 8.31
N LYS A 173 -13.78 -7.23 8.54
CA LYS A 173 -15.05 -7.17 9.24
C LYS A 173 -14.82 -7.17 10.74
N LEU A 174 -15.49 -6.25 11.43
CA LEU A 174 -15.57 -6.24 12.88
C LEU A 174 -16.77 -7.06 13.35
N ILE A 175 -16.56 -7.87 14.36
CA ILE A 175 -17.63 -8.56 15.08
C ILE A 175 -17.68 -8.13 16.52
N THR A 176 -18.84 -8.33 17.15
CA THR A 176 -19.03 -8.10 18.58
C THR A 176 -19.23 -9.43 19.31
N ARG A 177 -18.66 -9.55 20.52
CA ARG A 177 -18.87 -10.68 21.41
C ARG A 177 -19.11 -10.19 22.83
N THR A 178 -20.13 -10.77 23.48
CA THR A 178 -20.45 -10.46 24.88
C THR A 178 -19.98 -11.58 25.78
N PHE A 179 -19.20 -11.20 26.77
CA PHE A 179 -18.75 -12.06 27.87
C PHE A 179 -19.57 -11.78 29.09
N GLU A 180 -20.05 -12.84 29.74
CA GLU A 180 -20.86 -12.73 30.96
C GLU A 180 -20.07 -13.22 32.17
N TYR A 181 -19.82 -12.38 33.14
CA TYR A 181 -19.13 -12.65 34.41
C TYR A 181 -20.13 -12.71 35.52
N ASP A 182 -19.87 -13.55 36.53
CA ASP A 182 -20.52 -13.39 37.81
C ASP A 182 -19.95 -12.13 38.50
N ALA A 183 -20.82 -11.37 39.19
CA ALA A 183 -20.36 -10.13 39.81
C ALA A 183 -19.28 -10.35 40.89
N SER A 184 -19.17 -11.58 41.41
CA SER A 184 -18.10 -12.00 42.32
C SER A 184 -16.72 -12.12 41.65
N GLU A 185 -16.67 -12.18 40.32
CA GLU A 185 -15.41 -12.20 39.53
C GLU A 185 -14.83 -10.78 39.38
N VAL A 186 -15.59 -9.72 39.70
CA VAL A 186 -15.11 -8.33 39.68
C VAL A 186 -14.21 -8.08 40.88
N SER A 187 -12.97 -7.67 40.65
CA SER A 187 -12.02 -7.29 41.68
C SER A 187 -12.46 -5.98 42.31
N LEU A 188 -12.80 -5.99 43.60
CA LEU A 188 -13.22 -4.79 44.36
C LEU A 188 -11.98 -4.18 45.03
N ASN A 189 -11.60 -2.97 44.61
CA ASN A 189 -10.43 -2.27 45.09
C ASN A 189 -10.82 -1.10 46.04
N ASP A 190 -9.89 -0.73 46.91
CA ASP A 190 -9.96 0.48 47.78
C ASP A 190 -11.20 0.59 48.69
N LEU A 191 -11.78 -0.55 49.04
CA LEU A 191 -12.90 -0.57 50.00
C LEU A 191 -12.43 -0.10 51.37
N SER A 192 -13.13 0.87 51.98
CA SER A 192 -12.86 1.32 53.33
C SER A 192 -13.00 0.16 54.32
N SER A 193 -12.09 0.08 55.30
CA SER A 193 -12.10 -0.92 56.39
C SER A 193 -13.39 -0.88 57.24
N ASP A 194 -14.07 0.27 57.28
CA ASP A 194 -15.25 0.51 58.10
C ASP A 194 -16.55 0.10 57.41
N LEU A 195 -16.44 -0.37 56.16
CA LEU A 195 -17.60 -0.78 55.36
C LEU A 195 -17.59 -2.28 55.06
N ASP A 196 -18.80 -2.86 55.10
CA ASP A 196 -19.11 -4.17 54.54
C ASP A 196 -19.96 -3.99 53.29
N VAL A 197 -19.60 -4.70 52.18
CA VAL A 197 -20.25 -4.54 50.90
C VAL A 197 -20.88 -5.83 50.41
N GLN A 198 -22.14 -5.74 50.04
CA GLN A 198 -22.89 -6.80 49.37
C GLN A 198 -23.16 -6.46 47.93
N LEU A 199 -22.79 -7.37 47.01
CA LEU A 199 -23.12 -7.28 45.59
C LEU A 199 -24.64 -7.48 45.39
N VAL A 200 -25.29 -6.48 44.75
CA VAL A 200 -26.71 -6.55 44.35
C VAL A 200 -26.84 -7.07 42.93
N THR A 201 -25.95 -6.59 42.04
CA THR A 201 -25.78 -7.16 40.69
C THR A 201 -25.31 -8.59 40.82
N LYS A 202 -25.88 -9.49 40.06
CA LYS A 202 -25.46 -10.90 40.01
C LYS A 202 -24.51 -11.19 38.85
N LYS A 203 -24.76 -10.56 37.70
CA LYS A 203 -23.98 -10.78 36.46
C LYS A 203 -23.60 -9.47 35.81
N VAL A 204 -22.43 -9.45 35.23
CA VAL A 204 -21.84 -8.32 34.51
C VAL A 204 -21.61 -8.75 33.07
N LYS A 205 -22.00 -7.89 32.14
CA LYS A 205 -21.79 -8.12 30.70
C LYS A 205 -20.74 -7.17 30.16
N VAL A 206 -19.72 -7.73 29.53
CA VAL A 206 -18.66 -7.01 28.82
C VAL A 206 -18.83 -7.32 27.35
N THR A 207 -19.11 -6.32 26.53
CA THR A 207 -19.25 -6.48 25.06
C THR A 207 -18.06 -5.83 24.39
N LEU A 208 -17.26 -6.63 23.69
CA LEU A 208 -16.14 -6.18 22.91
C LEU A 208 -16.44 -6.24 21.42
N GLN A 209 -15.85 -5.32 20.66
CA GLN A 209 -15.81 -5.32 19.21
C GLN A 209 -14.34 -5.39 18.76
N GLY A 210 -14.07 -6.11 17.71
CA GLY A 210 -12.77 -6.24 17.08
C GLY A 210 -12.85 -7.15 15.86
N GLU A 211 -11.70 -7.40 15.25
CA GLU A 211 -11.61 -8.34 14.13
C GLU A 211 -12.06 -9.75 14.54
N GLU A 212 -12.67 -10.46 13.61
CA GLU A 212 -13.22 -11.80 13.86
C GLU A 212 -12.16 -12.78 14.39
N GLU A 213 -10.95 -12.71 13.83
CA GLU A 213 -9.84 -13.58 14.26
C GLU A 213 -9.42 -13.31 15.71
N VAL A 214 -9.41 -12.05 16.13
CA VAL A 214 -9.07 -11.65 17.51
C VAL A 214 -10.20 -12.01 18.46
N ILE A 215 -11.41 -11.55 18.18
CA ILE A 215 -12.59 -11.73 19.07
C ILE A 215 -12.94 -13.21 19.27
N SER A 216 -12.76 -14.06 18.23
CA SER A 216 -13.09 -15.48 18.31
C SER A 216 -12.19 -16.25 19.27
N GLN A 217 -10.93 -15.82 19.41
CA GLN A 217 -9.93 -16.46 20.29
C GLN A 217 -10.02 -15.99 21.73
N LEU A 218 -10.61 -14.81 22.01
CA LEU A 218 -10.69 -14.27 23.35
C LEU A 218 -11.52 -15.15 24.29
N THR A 219 -11.04 -15.26 25.50
CA THR A 219 -11.70 -15.90 26.65
C THR A 219 -11.97 -14.87 27.74
N LYS A 220 -12.66 -15.24 28.81
CA LYS A 220 -12.86 -14.36 29.97
C LYS A 220 -11.54 -14.02 30.66
N ASP A 221 -10.58 -14.94 30.64
CA ASP A 221 -9.31 -14.83 31.34
C ASP A 221 -8.38 -13.78 30.71
N ASP A 222 -8.67 -13.38 29.46
CA ASP A 222 -7.90 -12.34 28.75
C ASP A 222 -8.29 -10.92 29.18
N MET A 223 -9.29 -10.77 30.06
CA MET A 223 -9.77 -9.48 30.54
C MET A 223 -9.78 -9.44 32.07
N ALA A 224 -9.12 -8.43 32.64
CA ALA A 224 -9.27 -8.11 34.04
C ALA A 224 -10.41 -7.09 34.23
N ILE A 225 -11.31 -7.39 35.14
CA ILE A 225 -12.44 -6.51 35.48
C ILE A 225 -12.34 -6.08 36.94
N SER A 226 -12.40 -4.77 37.22
CA SER A 226 -12.25 -4.23 38.56
C SER A 226 -13.17 -3.04 38.81
N ALA A 227 -13.48 -2.78 40.08
CA ALA A 227 -14.25 -1.62 40.52
C ALA A 227 -13.56 -0.94 41.69
N ASP A 228 -13.36 0.37 41.59
CA ASP A 228 -12.84 1.20 42.67
C ASP A 228 -13.98 1.59 43.61
N LEU A 229 -13.84 1.20 44.89
CA LEU A 229 -14.81 1.47 45.97
C LEU A 229 -14.33 2.56 46.91
N GLY A 230 -13.22 3.25 46.67
CA GLY A 230 -12.67 4.26 47.59
C GLY A 230 -13.57 5.47 47.87
N LYS A 231 -14.54 5.72 47.00
CA LYS A 231 -15.52 6.80 47.14
C LYS A 231 -16.91 6.33 47.61
N VAL A 232 -17.06 5.03 47.86
CA VAL A 232 -18.36 4.45 48.27
C VAL A 232 -18.68 4.86 49.70
N LYS A 233 -19.95 5.21 49.94
CA LYS A 233 -20.52 5.52 51.23
C LYS A 233 -21.62 4.53 51.55
N GLU A 234 -22.10 4.52 52.80
CA GLU A 234 -23.25 3.72 53.22
C GLU A 234 -24.46 3.94 52.30
N GLY A 235 -25.12 2.84 51.96
CA GLY A 235 -26.30 2.83 51.12
C GLY A 235 -26.16 1.94 49.91
N THR A 236 -27.06 2.11 48.94
CA THR A 236 -27.02 1.38 47.67
C THR A 236 -26.53 2.33 46.61
N THR A 237 -25.46 1.93 45.93
CA THR A 237 -24.84 2.73 44.85
C THR A 237 -24.51 1.88 43.63
N THR A 238 -24.39 2.53 42.48
CA THR A 238 -23.90 1.93 41.26
C THR A 238 -22.46 2.39 41.03
N VAL A 239 -21.56 1.46 40.82
CA VAL A 239 -20.13 1.71 40.61
C VAL A 239 -19.76 1.28 39.19
N HIS A 240 -18.89 2.06 38.55
CA HIS A 240 -18.31 1.73 37.28
C HIS A 240 -17.33 0.55 37.44
N VAL A 241 -17.31 -0.32 36.44
CA VAL A 241 -16.34 -1.42 36.34
C VAL A 241 -15.35 -1.11 35.23
N ASP A 242 -14.11 -0.97 35.60
CA ASP A 242 -13.01 -0.83 34.68
C ASP A 242 -12.69 -2.19 34.05
N VAL A 243 -12.59 -2.22 32.76
CA VAL A 243 -12.26 -3.42 31.96
C VAL A 243 -10.90 -3.21 31.30
N ALA A 244 -9.94 -4.05 31.60
CA ALA A 244 -8.69 -4.11 30.86
C ALA A 244 -8.99 -4.74 29.47
N VAL A 245 -9.08 -3.89 28.47
CA VAL A 245 -9.45 -4.28 27.11
C VAL A 245 -8.23 -4.84 26.40
N PRO A 246 -8.29 -6.05 25.82
CA PRO A 246 -7.19 -6.60 25.01
C PRO A 246 -6.88 -5.71 23.80
N ASP A 247 -5.62 -5.78 23.33
CA ASP A 247 -5.17 -5.06 22.14
C ASP A 247 -6.07 -5.36 20.93
N ASN A 248 -6.24 -4.37 20.06
CA ASN A 248 -7.07 -4.45 18.84
C ASN A 248 -8.56 -4.76 19.10
N THR A 249 -9.05 -4.44 20.32
CA THR A 249 -10.47 -4.55 20.66
C THR A 249 -11.00 -3.25 21.26
N THR A 250 -12.31 -3.04 21.17
CA THR A 250 -13.00 -1.86 21.72
C THR A 250 -14.15 -2.30 22.61
N LEU A 251 -14.25 -1.70 23.81
CA LEU A 251 -15.37 -1.91 24.71
C LEU A 251 -16.62 -1.15 24.22
N MET A 252 -17.70 -1.87 23.95
CA MET A 252 -18.90 -1.34 23.33
C MET A 252 -19.98 -0.91 24.31
N ASN A 253 -19.85 -1.27 25.59
CA ASN A 253 -20.87 -0.92 26.61
C ASN A 253 -20.24 -0.36 27.88
N ASN A 254 -20.99 0.49 28.59
CA ASN A 254 -20.61 0.92 29.91
C ASN A 254 -20.91 -0.20 30.93
N VAL A 255 -19.86 -0.67 31.61
CA VAL A 255 -19.95 -1.78 32.54
C VAL A 255 -20.12 -1.24 33.96
N THR A 256 -21.15 -1.69 34.68
CA THR A 256 -21.46 -1.21 36.05
C THR A 256 -21.92 -2.35 36.94
N ILE A 257 -21.66 -2.22 38.24
CA ILE A 257 -22.22 -3.06 39.31
C ILE A 257 -22.99 -2.21 40.30
N LYS A 258 -24.06 -2.78 40.84
CA LYS A 258 -24.81 -2.21 41.96
C LYS A 258 -24.43 -2.92 43.24
N ILE A 259 -24.05 -2.17 44.23
CA ILE A 259 -23.60 -2.65 45.52
C ILE A 259 -24.44 -2.03 46.65
N LYS A 260 -24.50 -2.69 47.80
CA LYS A 260 -25.03 -2.17 49.03
C LYS A 260 -23.94 -2.19 50.09
N ALA A 261 -23.57 -1.00 50.58
CA ALA A 261 -22.57 -0.80 51.63
C ALA A 261 -23.28 -0.52 52.99
N LYS A 262 -22.75 -1.09 54.06
CA LYS A 262 -23.15 -0.87 55.43
C LYS A 262 -21.94 -0.65 56.32
N ALA A 263 -22.08 0.17 57.36
CA ALA A 263 -21.07 0.22 58.42
C ALA A 263 -20.94 -1.14 59.12
N LYS A 264 -19.69 -1.48 59.46
CA LYS A 264 -19.39 -2.68 60.28
C LYS A 264 -19.81 -2.52 61.70
#